data_6ab2deebf929804beb8e22c21addba9c
#
_entry.id   6ab2deebf929804beb8e22c21addba9c
#
_cell.length_a   1.000
_cell.length_b   1.000
_cell.length_c   1.000
_cell.angle_alpha   90.00
_cell.angle_beta   90.00
_cell.angle_gamma   90.00
#
_symmetry.space_group_name_H-M   'P 1'
#
loop_
_entity.id
_entity.type
_entity.pdbx_description
1 polymer ?
#
loop_
_entity_poly.entity_id
_entity_poly.type
_entity_poly.pdbx_seq_one_letter_code
_entity_poly.pdbx_strand_id
1 'polypeptide(L)'
;MSDTDPASVASRYFAAIRARDPEAIKTCFAEDADLVNAAGTVKGRDAIAEFYASTAFTFDDLAPSPGPFLIDGDRLAVEIDLRMAGAAHRVADFFEIRDGLVQRLAIYMLPGS
;
A
#
# COMPACT_ATOMS: atom_id res chain seq x y z
N MET A 1 -13.04 12.62 -14.20
CA MET A 1 -12.02 11.95 -13.38
C MET A 1 -12.27 10.45 -13.34
N SER A 2 -11.29 9.65 -13.63
CA SER A 2 -11.45 8.20 -13.71
C SER A 2 -11.10 7.54 -12.39
N ASP A 3 -11.89 6.55 -11.95
CA ASP A 3 -11.57 5.73 -10.78
C ASP A 3 -10.37 4.82 -11.04
N THR A 4 -9.90 4.77 -12.28
CA THR A 4 -8.81 3.89 -12.68
C THR A 4 -7.46 4.59 -12.78
N ASP A 5 -7.41 5.93 -12.57
CA ASP A 5 -6.12 6.62 -12.63
C ASP A 5 -5.26 6.28 -11.40
N PRO A 6 -3.94 6.40 -11.51
CA PRO A 6 -3.04 6.01 -10.41
C PRO A 6 -3.34 6.71 -9.08
N ALA A 7 -3.64 8.00 -9.10
CA ALA A 7 -3.92 8.74 -7.87
C ALA A 7 -5.16 8.20 -7.16
N SER A 8 -6.22 7.90 -7.92
CA SER A 8 -7.46 7.35 -7.34
C SER A 8 -7.22 5.97 -6.75
N VAL A 9 -6.46 5.13 -7.44
CA VAL A 9 -6.16 3.77 -6.94
C VAL A 9 -5.33 3.85 -5.66
N ALA A 10 -4.28 4.67 -5.64
CA ALA A 10 -3.45 4.83 -4.44
C ALA A 10 -4.27 5.38 -3.27
N SER A 11 -5.17 6.33 -3.53
CA SER A 11 -6.03 6.90 -2.48
C SER A 11 -6.95 5.84 -1.88
N ARG A 12 -7.52 4.96 -2.72
CA ARG A 12 -8.34 3.84 -2.22
C ARG A 12 -7.51 2.87 -1.39
N TYR A 13 -6.27 2.62 -1.81
CA TYR A 13 -5.36 1.77 -1.05
C TYR A 13 -5.13 2.34 0.37
N PHE A 14 -4.80 3.62 0.48
CA PHE A 14 -4.57 4.23 1.78
C PHE A 14 -5.83 4.27 2.64
N ALA A 15 -7.00 4.46 2.03
CA ALA A 15 -8.27 4.37 2.76
C ALA A 15 -8.49 2.97 3.32
N ALA A 16 -8.18 1.93 2.55
CA ALA A 16 -8.29 0.53 3.01
C ALA A 16 -7.33 0.24 4.17
N ILE A 17 -6.10 0.80 4.10
CA ILE A 17 -5.12 0.67 5.19
C ILE A 17 -5.64 1.32 6.46
N ARG A 18 -6.17 2.55 6.37
CA ARG A 18 -6.70 3.26 7.54
C ARG A 18 -7.88 2.51 8.16
N ALA A 19 -8.71 1.90 7.32
CA ALA A 19 -9.87 1.15 7.77
C ALA A 19 -9.49 -0.24 8.31
N ARG A 20 -8.27 -0.69 8.09
CA ARG A 20 -7.81 -2.05 8.43
C ARG A 20 -8.77 -3.10 7.87
N ASP A 21 -9.11 -2.94 6.58
CA ASP A 21 -10.13 -3.75 5.91
C ASP A 21 -9.49 -4.64 4.84
N PRO A 22 -9.29 -5.95 5.13
CA PRO A 22 -8.67 -6.86 4.16
C PRO A 22 -9.48 -7.01 2.86
N GLU A 23 -10.81 -6.95 2.93
CA GLU A 23 -11.64 -7.06 1.72
C GLU A 23 -11.45 -5.84 0.82
N ALA A 24 -11.33 -4.65 1.40
CA ALA A 24 -11.04 -3.44 0.64
C ALA A 24 -9.65 -3.51 0.00
N ILE A 25 -8.67 -4.08 0.69
CA ILE A 25 -7.33 -4.30 0.13
C ILE A 25 -7.42 -5.16 -1.14
N LYS A 26 -8.19 -6.25 -1.10
CA LYS A 26 -8.34 -7.11 -2.28
C LYS A 26 -8.85 -6.36 -3.51
N THR A 27 -9.72 -5.37 -3.32
CA THR A 27 -10.27 -4.60 -4.43
C THR A 27 -9.26 -3.66 -5.08
N CYS A 28 -8.17 -3.37 -4.40
CA CYS A 28 -7.13 -2.47 -4.92
C CYS A 28 -6.08 -3.18 -5.77
N PHE A 29 -5.92 -4.50 -5.62
CA PHE A 29 -4.83 -5.26 -6.24
C PHE A 29 -5.33 -6.16 -7.36
N ALA A 30 -4.49 -6.31 -8.38
CA ALA A 30 -4.72 -7.32 -9.41
C ALA A 30 -4.62 -8.71 -8.78
N GLU A 31 -5.29 -9.69 -9.40
CA GLU A 31 -5.33 -11.06 -8.87
C GLU A 31 -3.93 -11.64 -8.65
N ASP A 32 -3.00 -11.34 -9.56
CA ASP A 32 -1.62 -11.84 -9.52
C ASP A 32 -0.60 -10.77 -9.10
N ALA A 33 -1.04 -9.75 -8.36
CA ALA A 33 -0.16 -8.66 -7.95
C ALA A 33 0.96 -9.13 -7.02
N ASP A 34 2.05 -8.36 -7.00
CA ASP A 34 3.17 -8.59 -6.08
C ASP A 34 3.23 -7.47 -5.05
N LEU A 35 3.41 -7.84 -3.79
CA LEU A 35 3.75 -6.91 -2.72
C LEU A 35 5.17 -7.20 -2.26
N VAL A 36 6.08 -6.27 -2.49
CA VAL A 36 7.50 -6.42 -2.13
C VAL A 36 7.78 -5.61 -0.86
N ASN A 37 8.38 -6.23 0.12
CA ASN A 37 8.74 -5.58 1.37
C ASN A 37 10.01 -6.22 1.95
N ALA A 38 10.45 -5.75 3.12
CA ALA A 38 11.71 -6.20 3.72
C ALA A 38 11.74 -7.71 3.99
N ALA A 39 10.59 -8.33 4.20
CA ALA A 39 10.50 -9.76 4.48
C ALA A 39 10.46 -10.61 3.19
N GLY A 40 10.31 -9.99 2.03
CA GLY A 40 10.24 -10.69 0.75
C GLY A 40 9.06 -10.26 -0.09
N THR A 41 8.64 -11.13 -1.02
CA THR A 41 7.53 -10.85 -1.92
C THR A 41 6.33 -11.72 -1.57
N VAL A 42 5.16 -11.06 -1.43
CA VAL A 42 3.88 -11.72 -1.24
C VAL A 42 3.16 -11.69 -2.59
N LYS A 43 2.74 -12.84 -3.09
CA LYS A 43 2.15 -12.96 -4.42
C LYS A 43 0.65 -13.22 -4.36
N GLY A 44 -0.10 -12.41 -5.12
CA GLY A 44 -1.54 -12.55 -5.28
C GLY A 44 -2.33 -11.75 -4.25
N ARG A 45 -3.47 -11.21 -4.69
CA ARG A 45 -4.25 -10.29 -3.84
C ARG A 45 -4.78 -10.94 -2.56
N ASP A 46 -5.14 -12.22 -2.60
CA ASP A 46 -5.65 -12.89 -1.41
C ASP A 46 -4.55 -13.05 -0.36
N ALA A 47 -3.34 -13.43 -0.78
CA ALA A 47 -2.20 -13.53 0.11
C ALA A 47 -1.77 -12.15 0.63
N ILE A 48 -1.87 -11.12 -0.21
CA ILE A 48 -1.55 -9.75 0.19
C ILE A 48 -2.51 -9.28 1.28
N ALA A 49 -3.81 -9.51 1.10
CA ALA A 49 -4.81 -9.12 2.11
C ALA A 49 -4.58 -9.87 3.43
N GLU A 50 -4.26 -11.16 3.37
CA GLU A 50 -3.95 -11.94 4.56
C GLU A 50 -2.67 -11.45 5.24
N PHE A 51 -1.67 -11.08 4.47
CA PHE A 51 -0.44 -10.51 5.01
C PHE A 51 -0.72 -9.24 5.83
N TYR A 52 -1.51 -8.31 5.29
CA TYR A 52 -1.90 -7.11 6.04
C TYR A 52 -2.71 -7.45 7.27
N ALA A 53 -3.68 -8.37 7.16
CA ALA A 53 -4.54 -8.75 8.26
C ALA A 53 -3.75 -9.32 9.44
N SER A 54 -2.69 -10.08 9.16
CA SER A 54 -1.88 -10.74 10.19
C SER A 54 -0.69 -9.91 10.65
N THR A 55 -0.42 -8.76 10.03
CA THR A 55 0.71 -7.89 10.40
C THR A 55 0.22 -6.48 10.74
N ALA A 56 0.24 -5.56 9.78
CA ALA A 56 -0.05 -4.15 10.05
C ALA A 56 -1.41 -3.91 10.68
N PHE A 57 -2.43 -4.67 10.28
CA PHE A 57 -3.80 -4.46 10.77
C PHE A 57 -3.99 -4.91 12.23
N THR A 58 -3.02 -5.60 12.81
CA THR A 58 -3.09 -5.96 14.25
C THR A 58 -2.73 -4.80 15.15
N PHE A 59 -2.19 -3.69 14.62
CA PHE A 59 -1.79 -2.54 15.43
C PHE A 59 -2.89 -1.50 15.47
N ASP A 60 -3.32 -1.14 16.66
CA ASP A 60 -4.40 -0.16 16.88
C ASP A 60 -4.01 1.25 16.43
N ASP A 61 -2.71 1.55 16.45
CA ASP A 61 -2.21 2.88 16.11
C ASP A 61 -1.82 3.03 14.63
N LEU A 62 -2.14 2.05 13.79
CA LEU A 62 -1.82 2.11 12.37
C LEU A 62 -2.44 3.35 11.72
N ALA A 63 -1.59 4.25 11.24
CA ALA A 63 -2.05 5.50 10.62
C ALA A 63 -1.01 5.98 9.60
N PRO A 64 -1.27 5.75 8.31
CA PRO A 64 -0.42 6.30 7.26
C PRO A 64 -0.81 7.75 6.95
N SER A 65 0.20 8.58 6.75
CA SER A 65 0.03 9.97 6.30
C SER A 65 0.88 10.15 5.04
N PRO A 66 0.31 9.87 3.87
CA PRO A 66 1.05 10.02 2.62
C PRO A 66 1.28 11.48 2.26
N GLY A 67 2.45 11.76 1.69
CA GLY A 67 2.77 13.05 1.12
C GLY A 67 2.25 13.17 -0.31
N PRO A 68 2.78 14.13 -1.08
CA PRO A 68 2.37 14.30 -2.48
C PRO A 68 2.72 13.10 -3.33
N PHE A 69 1.83 12.75 -4.26
CA PHE A 69 2.07 11.67 -5.21
C PHE A 69 2.97 12.16 -6.36
N LEU A 70 3.96 11.35 -6.70
CA LEU A 70 4.79 11.56 -7.88
C LEU A 70 4.35 10.53 -8.92
N ILE A 71 3.80 11.00 -10.04
CA ILE A 71 3.17 10.12 -11.02
C ILE A 71 3.88 10.23 -12.36
N ASP A 72 4.24 9.07 -12.93
CA ASP A 72 4.83 8.97 -14.24
C ASP A 72 4.14 7.80 -14.96
N GLY A 73 3.15 8.11 -15.78
CA GLY A 73 2.38 7.08 -16.49
C GLY A 73 1.70 6.13 -15.52
N ASP A 74 2.04 4.85 -15.60
CA ASP A 74 1.48 3.78 -14.78
C ASP A 74 2.14 3.69 -13.39
N ARG A 75 3.13 4.54 -13.12
CA ARG A 75 3.90 4.46 -11.89
C ARG A 75 3.59 5.61 -10.97
N LEU A 76 3.53 5.31 -9.67
CA LEU A 76 3.29 6.31 -8.65
C LEU A 76 4.21 6.05 -7.47
N ALA A 77 4.90 7.08 -7.01
CA ALA A 77 5.73 6.99 -5.81
C ALA A 77 5.23 7.98 -4.78
N VAL A 78 5.36 7.63 -3.51
CA VAL A 78 4.91 8.50 -2.42
C VAL A 78 5.71 8.19 -1.16
N GLU A 79 6.12 9.26 -0.46
CA GLU A 79 6.70 9.13 0.88
C GLU A 79 5.57 9.23 1.90
N ILE A 80 5.67 8.44 2.95
CA ILE A 80 4.61 8.29 3.94
C ILE A 80 5.21 8.38 5.34
N ASP A 81 4.60 9.20 6.20
CA ASP A 81 4.83 9.11 7.64
C ASP A 81 3.87 8.07 8.18
N LEU A 82 4.39 6.96 8.67
CA LEU A 82 3.58 5.83 9.11
C LEU A 82 3.69 5.65 10.61
N ARG A 83 2.57 5.71 11.28
CA ARG A 83 2.51 5.36 12.70
C ARG A 83 2.06 3.91 12.81
N MET A 84 2.84 3.10 13.54
CA MET A 84 2.54 1.68 13.68
C MET A 84 3.39 1.10 14.82
N ALA A 85 2.80 0.22 15.60
CA ALA A 85 3.50 -0.50 16.68
C ALA A 85 4.17 0.44 17.68
N GLY A 86 3.53 1.58 17.99
CA GLY A 86 4.02 2.54 18.96
C GLY A 86 5.17 3.42 18.49
N ALA A 87 5.46 3.44 17.20
CA ALA A 87 6.57 4.21 16.65
C ALA A 87 6.18 4.95 15.38
N ALA A 88 6.97 5.96 15.03
CA ALA A 88 6.83 6.66 13.75
C ALA A 88 7.89 6.13 12.79
N HIS A 89 7.46 5.82 11.57
CA HIS A 89 8.32 5.28 10.52
C HIS A 89 8.25 6.16 9.28
N ARG A 90 9.34 6.25 8.55
CA ARG A 90 9.34 6.90 7.24
C ARG A 90 9.41 5.81 6.17
N VAL A 91 8.43 5.81 5.27
CA VAL A 91 8.24 4.74 4.29
C VAL A 91 8.11 5.37 2.91
N ALA A 92 8.57 4.68 1.88
CA ALA A 92 8.32 5.05 0.50
C ALA A 92 7.64 3.88 -0.20
N ASP A 93 6.53 4.15 -0.86
CA ASP A 93 5.78 3.17 -1.63
C ASP A 93 5.94 3.46 -3.12
N PHE A 94 6.26 2.43 -3.89
CA PHE A 94 6.35 2.51 -5.35
C PHE A 94 5.32 1.58 -5.96
N PHE A 95 4.32 2.17 -6.63
CA PHE A 95 3.21 1.44 -7.23
C PHE A 95 3.38 1.34 -8.73
N GLU A 96 3.04 0.18 -9.29
CA GLU A 96 2.74 0.03 -10.71
C GLU A 96 1.24 -0.24 -10.80
N ILE A 97 0.53 0.65 -11.48
CA ILE A 97 -0.95 0.63 -11.52
C ILE A 97 -1.38 0.57 -12.97
N ARG A 98 -2.22 -0.40 -13.30
CA ARG A 98 -2.73 -0.58 -14.65
C ARG A 98 -4.14 -1.12 -14.58
N ASP A 99 -5.01 -0.61 -15.45
CA ASP A 99 -6.42 -1.02 -15.50
C ASP A 99 -7.15 -0.84 -14.16
N GLY A 100 -6.76 0.22 -13.43
CA GLY A 100 -7.40 0.54 -12.15
C GLY A 100 -7.00 -0.34 -10.98
N LEU A 101 -5.94 -1.15 -11.13
CA LEU A 101 -5.50 -2.09 -10.10
C LEU A 101 -3.99 -2.00 -9.91
N VAL A 102 -3.56 -2.18 -8.67
CA VAL A 102 -2.14 -2.27 -8.34
C VAL A 102 -1.60 -3.60 -8.86
N GLN A 103 -0.62 -3.53 -9.75
CA GLN A 103 0.06 -4.72 -10.28
C GLN A 103 1.26 -5.09 -9.41
N ARG A 104 1.91 -4.08 -8.85
CA ARG A 104 3.07 -4.26 -7.98
C ARG A 104 3.14 -3.08 -7.01
N LEU A 105 3.40 -3.37 -5.75
CA LEU A 105 3.68 -2.37 -4.74
C LEU A 105 4.97 -2.77 -4.03
N ALA A 106 5.97 -1.90 -4.05
CA ALA A 106 7.21 -2.11 -3.31
C ALA A 106 7.29 -1.09 -2.18
N ILE A 107 7.51 -1.58 -0.97
CA ILE A 107 7.52 -0.77 0.25
C ILE A 107 8.94 -0.76 0.82
N TYR A 108 9.51 0.44 0.93
CA TYR A 108 10.84 0.65 1.51
C TYR A 108 10.71 1.46 2.79
N MET A 109 11.29 0.95 3.86
CA MET A 109 11.26 1.63 5.15
C MET A 109 12.65 2.14 5.49
N LEU A 110 12.73 3.41 5.89
CA LEU A 110 13.99 4.02 6.28
C LEU A 110 14.44 3.43 7.62
N PRO A 111 15.68 2.91 7.71
CA PRO A 111 16.12 2.29 8.96
C PRO A 111 16.20 3.33 10.08
N GLY A 112 15.85 2.91 11.30
CA GLY A 112 15.93 3.75 12.49
C GLY A 112 14.84 4.80 12.60
N SER A 113 13.82 4.71 11.79
CA SER A 113 12.70 5.66 11.83
C SER A 113 11.43 5.00 12.36
#